data_801200feb2ca76f5df28965086d9b0c4
#
_entry.id   801200feb2ca76f5df28965086d9b0c4
#
_cell.length_a   1.000
_cell.length_b   1.000
_cell.length_c   1.000
_cell.angle_alpha   90.00
_cell.angle_beta   90.00
_cell.angle_gamma   90.00
#
_symmetry.space_group_name_H-M   'P 1'
#
loop_
_entity.id
_entity.type
_entity.pdbx_description
1 polymer ?
#
loop_
_entity_poly.entity_id
_entity_poly.type
_entity_poly.pdbx_seq_one_letter_code
_entity_poly.pdbx_strand_id
1 'polypeptide(L)'
;VGGVTPGKAGERHLDRPVFGDVKSAVEKTKANTSIIFVPAKFCKDSINEALDAGIKLIIVITEGIPTLDMLSLKIKADELGSMIIGPNCPGLITPGVCKLGIMPADIHKKGKVGIVSRSGTLTYEAVDQTSQIGLGQSSCVGIGGDPIPGSSFIDILKLFELDDQTEGIVMVGEIGGTAEEEAAEFIKSNISKPVVAYIAGVSAPAGKRMGPVSYTHLTLPTMIR
;
A
#
# COMPACT_ATOMS: atom_id res chain seq x y z
N VAL A 1 18.75 -1.17 2.03
CA VAL A 1 19.75 -1.81 2.90
C VAL A 1 20.28 -3.09 2.29
N GLY A 2 19.46 -3.98 1.74
CA GLY A 2 19.89 -5.21 1.10
C GLY A 2 18.73 -5.92 0.41
N GLY A 3 19.03 -6.98 -0.32
CA GLY A 3 18.06 -7.90 -0.91
C GLY A 3 18.06 -9.25 -0.20
N VAL A 4 16.97 -9.99 -0.31
CA VAL A 4 16.89 -11.38 0.13
C VAL A 4 16.54 -12.24 -1.09
N THR A 5 17.38 -13.22 -1.36
CA THR A 5 17.14 -14.19 -2.44
C THR A 5 17.73 -15.54 -2.03
N PRO A 6 16.90 -16.57 -1.89
CA PRO A 6 17.40 -17.92 -1.59
C PRO A 6 18.44 -18.36 -2.64
N GLY A 7 19.55 -18.94 -2.17
CA GLY A 7 20.64 -19.42 -3.04
C GLY A 7 21.64 -18.36 -3.53
N LYS A 8 21.44 -17.07 -3.20
CA LYS A 8 22.33 -15.97 -3.60
C LYS A 8 22.97 -15.24 -2.42
N ALA A 9 23.02 -15.90 -1.27
CA ALA A 9 23.65 -15.33 -0.07
C ALA A 9 25.12 -14.99 -0.34
N GLY A 10 25.54 -13.78 0.03
CA GLY A 10 26.90 -13.29 -0.15
C GLY A 10 27.17 -12.56 -1.45
N GLU A 11 26.24 -12.59 -2.42
CA GLU A 11 26.30 -11.75 -3.61
C GLU A 11 26.08 -10.26 -3.25
N ARG A 12 26.40 -9.40 -4.19
CA ARG A 12 26.07 -7.96 -4.12
C ARG A 12 25.27 -7.56 -5.36
N HIS A 13 24.25 -6.73 -5.16
CA HIS A 13 23.48 -6.11 -6.23
C HIS A 13 23.36 -4.61 -5.97
N LEU A 14 23.73 -3.78 -6.96
CA LEU A 14 23.79 -2.31 -6.82
C LEU A 14 24.52 -1.86 -5.52
N ASP A 15 25.68 -2.46 -5.25
CA ASP A 15 26.48 -2.25 -4.05
C ASP A 15 25.78 -2.57 -2.72
N ARG A 16 24.67 -3.29 -2.74
CA ARG A 16 23.98 -3.75 -1.55
C ARG A 16 24.18 -5.27 -1.37
N PRO A 17 24.26 -5.74 -0.12
CA PRO A 17 24.39 -7.17 0.15
C PRO A 17 23.11 -7.92 -0.20
N VAL A 18 23.28 -9.17 -0.65
CA VAL A 18 22.19 -10.12 -0.81
C VAL A 18 22.29 -11.18 0.29
N PHE A 19 21.20 -11.42 1.00
CA PHE A 19 21.08 -12.38 2.08
C PHE A 19 20.32 -13.63 1.62
N GLY A 20 20.55 -14.76 2.27
CA GLY A 20 19.82 -16.00 1.99
C GLY A 20 18.43 -16.03 2.63
N ASP A 21 18.24 -15.28 3.71
CA ASP A 21 17.02 -15.21 4.51
C ASP A 21 16.83 -13.83 5.15
N VAL A 22 15.58 -13.54 5.56
CA VAL A 22 15.21 -12.25 6.16
C VAL A 22 15.82 -12.08 7.55
N LYS A 23 15.92 -13.15 8.33
CA LYS A 23 16.50 -13.08 9.68
C LYS A 23 17.95 -12.60 9.64
N SER A 24 18.78 -13.18 8.78
CA SER A 24 20.16 -12.77 8.58
C SER A 24 20.26 -11.31 8.10
N ALA A 25 19.33 -10.87 7.25
CA ALA A 25 19.26 -9.49 6.79
C ALA A 25 18.95 -8.54 7.96
N VAL A 26 17.95 -8.84 8.78
CA VAL A 26 17.58 -8.05 9.96
C VAL A 26 18.72 -7.98 10.98
N GLU A 27 19.35 -9.11 11.30
CA GLU A 27 20.46 -9.15 12.24
C GLU A 27 21.62 -8.22 11.84
N LYS A 28 21.97 -8.22 10.55
CA LYS A 28 23.12 -7.44 10.03
C LYS A 28 22.79 -6.00 9.71
N THR A 29 21.55 -5.69 9.30
CA THR A 29 21.20 -4.34 8.80
C THR A 29 20.25 -3.58 9.71
N LYS A 30 19.65 -4.25 10.68
CA LYS A 30 18.56 -3.71 11.53
C LYS A 30 17.35 -3.24 10.70
N ALA A 31 17.13 -3.87 9.56
CA ALA A 31 15.96 -3.58 8.73
C ALA A 31 14.67 -3.83 9.51
N ASN A 32 13.74 -2.91 9.41
CA ASN A 32 12.41 -2.98 10.03
C ASN A 32 11.27 -3.03 9.00
N THR A 33 11.61 -2.97 7.73
CA THR A 33 10.67 -2.94 6.62
C THR A 33 11.10 -3.92 5.53
N SER A 34 10.14 -4.63 4.96
CA SER A 34 10.32 -5.54 3.82
C SER A 34 9.40 -5.16 2.67
N ILE A 35 9.87 -5.27 1.43
CA ILE A 35 9.07 -5.11 0.22
C ILE A 35 9.09 -6.43 -0.53
N ILE A 36 7.91 -6.97 -0.83
CA ILE A 36 7.74 -8.29 -1.44
C ILE A 36 7.32 -8.16 -2.89
N PHE A 37 8.14 -8.70 -3.79
CA PHE A 37 7.94 -8.74 -5.24
C PHE A 37 7.90 -10.18 -5.80
N VAL A 38 8.02 -11.18 -4.93
CA VAL A 38 8.04 -12.58 -5.38
C VAL A 38 6.71 -12.99 -6.03
N PRO A 39 6.70 -13.96 -6.95
CA PRO A 39 5.46 -14.49 -7.51
C PRO A 39 4.47 -14.95 -6.45
N ALA A 40 3.16 -14.83 -6.71
CA ALA A 40 2.08 -15.07 -5.74
C ALA A 40 2.21 -16.38 -4.94
N LYS A 41 2.62 -17.47 -5.59
CA LYS A 41 2.83 -18.79 -4.95
C LYS A 41 3.90 -18.82 -3.86
N PHE A 42 4.79 -17.81 -3.81
CA PHE A 42 5.85 -17.69 -2.81
C PHE A 42 5.58 -16.58 -1.79
N CYS A 43 4.53 -15.78 -1.98
CA CYS A 43 4.27 -14.64 -1.12
C CYS A 43 3.96 -15.03 0.31
N LYS A 44 3.16 -16.09 0.51
CA LYS A 44 2.84 -16.59 1.86
C LYS A 44 4.09 -16.87 2.69
N ASP A 45 5.02 -17.61 2.11
CA ASP A 45 6.27 -17.99 2.81
C ASP A 45 7.14 -16.76 3.05
N SER A 46 7.25 -15.85 2.06
CA SER A 46 8.05 -14.63 2.17
C SER A 46 7.48 -13.65 3.22
N ILE A 47 6.16 -13.53 3.31
CA ILE A 47 5.51 -12.70 4.34
C ILE A 47 5.70 -13.33 5.73
N ASN A 48 5.50 -14.65 5.84
CA ASN A 48 5.74 -15.36 7.10
C ASN A 48 7.17 -15.21 7.58
N GLU A 49 8.14 -15.38 6.70
CA GLU A 49 9.57 -15.20 7.01
C GLU A 49 9.87 -13.79 7.52
N ALA A 50 9.27 -12.77 6.90
CA ALA A 50 9.42 -11.37 7.34
C ALA A 50 8.79 -11.14 8.71
N LEU A 51 7.59 -11.68 8.97
CA LEU A 51 6.90 -11.60 10.26
C LEU A 51 7.73 -12.30 11.36
N ASP A 52 8.21 -13.52 11.09
CA ASP A 52 9.01 -14.31 12.04
C ASP A 52 10.37 -13.65 12.33
N ALA A 53 10.92 -12.89 11.40
CA ALA A 53 12.13 -12.08 11.59
C ALA A 53 11.88 -10.74 12.34
N GLY A 54 10.63 -10.44 12.72
CA GLY A 54 10.27 -9.25 13.48
C GLY A 54 10.15 -7.97 12.63
N ILE A 55 10.00 -8.08 11.32
CA ILE A 55 9.73 -6.93 10.44
C ILE A 55 8.40 -6.29 10.82
N LYS A 56 8.40 -4.97 11.02
CA LYS A 56 7.21 -4.22 11.47
C LYS A 56 6.34 -3.67 10.36
N LEU A 57 6.92 -3.44 9.17
CA LEU A 57 6.18 -2.97 8.00
C LEU A 57 6.51 -3.85 6.79
N ILE A 58 5.49 -4.47 6.22
CA ILE A 58 5.63 -5.36 5.07
C ILE A 58 4.78 -4.80 3.92
N ILE A 59 5.42 -4.47 2.82
CA ILE A 59 4.75 -3.97 1.62
C ILE A 59 4.67 -5.12 0.61
N VAL A 60 3.48 -5.49 0.20
CA VAL A 60 3.25 -6.61 -0.73
C VAL A 60 2.73 -6.07 -2.06
N ILE A 61 3.62 -6.01 -3.04
CA ILE A 61 3.30 -5.49 -4.38
C ILE A 61 2.54 -6.52 -5.20
N THR A 62 2.88 -7.79 -5.03
CA THR A 62 2.35 -8.92 -5.79
C THR A 62 0.84 -9.05 -5.68
N GLU A 63 0.18 -9.29 -6.80
CA GLU A 63 -1.25 -9.64 -6.90
C GLU A 63 -1.46 -11.16 -6.95
N GLY A 64 -2.71 -11.60 -6.76
CA GLY A 64 -3.10 -13.00 -6.95
C GLY A 64 -2.71 -13.94 -5.81
N ILE A 65 -2.47 -13.41 -4.62
CA ILE A 65 -2.27 -14.22 -3.41
C ILE A 65 -3.63 -14.82 -3.01
N PRO A 66 -3.70 -16.13 -2.72
CA PRO A 66 -4.95 -16.75 -2.28
C PRO A 66 -5.54 -16.06 -1.05
N THR A 67 -6.84 -15.80 -1.08
CA THR A 67 -7.56 -15.06 -0.02
C THR A 67 -7.39 -15.67 1.37
N LEU A 68 -7.42 -17.02 1.47
CA LEU A 68 -7.22 -17.71 2.75
C LEU A 68 -5.79 -17.57 3.28
N ASP A 69 -4.80 -17.46 2.40
CA ASP A 69 -3.42 -17.21 2.79
C ASP A 69 -3.30 -15.80 3.37
N MET A 70 -3.88 -14.79 2.70
CA MET A 70 -3.89 -13.42 3.21
C MET A 70 -4.62 -13.29 4.55
N LEU A 71 -5.74 -14.01 4.74
CA LEU A 71 -6.46 -14.01 6.01
C LEU A 71 -5.55 -14.51 7.15
N SER A 72 -4.87 -15.64 6.95
CA SER A 72 -3.95 -16.21 7.95
C SER A 72 -2.76 -15.29 8.25
N LEU A 73 -2.21 -14.64 7.23
CA LEU A 73 -1.10 -13.70 7.35
C LEU A 73 -1.50 -12.43 8.09
N LYS A 74 -2.71 -11.90 7.82
CA LYS A 74 -3.21 -10.74 8.53
C LYS A 74 -3.39 -11.01 10.02
N ILE A 75 -4.00 -12.14 10.39
CA ILE A 75 -4.15 -12.54 11.79
C ILE A 75 -2.78 -12.59 12.48
N LYS A 76 -1.82 -13.27 11.87
CA LYS A 76 -0.46 -13.37 12.42
C LYS A 76 0.23 -11.99 12.52
N ALA A 77 0.06 -11.12 11.53
CA ALA A 77 0.62 -9.78 11.57
C ALA A 77 0.04 -8.96 12.73
N ASP A 78 -1.28 -9.01 12.92
CA ASP A 78 -1.98 -8.34 14.01
C ASP A 78 -1.47 -8.85 15.39
N GLU A 79 -1.31 -10.15 15.56
CA GLU A 79 -0.74 -10.77 16.78
C GLU A 79 0.69 -10.30 17.08
N LEU A 80 1.51 -10.09 16.05
CA LEU A 80 2.90 -9.66 16.18
C LEU A 80 3.07 -8.13 16.22
N GLY A 81 1.98 -7.38 16.10
CA GLY A 81 2.01 -5.92 16.01
C GLY A 81 2.80 -5.44 14.78
N SER A 82 2.65 -6.14 13.67
CA SER A 82 3.23 -5.80 12.36
C SER A 82 2.13 -5.35 11.40
N MET A 83 2.46 -4.45 10.49
CA MET A 83 1.54 -3.92 9.50
C MET A 83 1.87 -4.49 8.11
N ILE A 84 0.85 -4.94 7.38
CA ILE A 84 0.97 -5.34 5.97
C ILE A 84 0.22 -4.32 5.12
N ILE A 85 0.87 -3.74 4.12
CA ILE A 85 0.27 -2.90 3.07
C ILE A 85 0.19 -3.72 1.78
N GLY A 86 -0.97 -3.77 1.18
CA GLY A 86 -1.29 -4.68 0.06
C GLY A 86 -2.00 -5.95 0.54
N PRO A 87 -2.05 -7.02 -0.24
CA PRO A 87 -1.37 -7.26 -1.52
C PRO A 87 -1.93 -6.42 -2.67
N ASN A 88 -1.37 -6.63 -3.89
CA ASN A 88 -1.83 -5.94 -5.10
C ASN A 88 -1.86 -4.41 -4.92
N CYS A 89 -0.77 -3.85 -4.46
CA CYS A 89 -0.66 -2.44 -4.16
C CYS A 89 0.58 -1.80 -4.81
N PRO A 90 0.57 -0.49 -5.06
CA PRO A 90 1.75 0.21 -5.57
C PRO A 90 2.77 0.56 -4.47
N GLY A 91 2.46 0.25 -3.22
CA GLY A 91 3.29 0.59 -2.08
C GLY A 91 2.95 1.92 -1.44
N LEU A 92 3.97 2.60 -0.93
CA LEU A 92 3.82 3.91 -0.30
C LEU A 92 5.01 4.84 -0.60
N ILE A 93 4.75 6.14 -0.54
CA ILE A 93 5.78 7.19 -0.59
C ILE A 93 5.50 8.23 0.51
N THR A 94 6.53 8.59 1.26
CA THR A 94 6.63 9.82 2.03
C THR A 94 7.65 10.72 1.34
N PRO A 95 7.21 11.78 0.62
CA PRO A 95 8.10 12.57 -0.23
C PRO A 95 9.24 13.20 0.54
N GLY A 96 10.47 13.04 0.04
CA GLY A 96 11.69 13.49 0.70
C GLY A 96 12.20 12.58 1.82
N VAL A 97 11.47 11.51 2.17
CA VAL A 97 11.85 10.56 3.23
C VAL A 97 12.09 9.17 2.67
N CYS A 98 11.09 8.53 2.08
CA CYS A 98 11.21 7.17 1.55
C CYS A 98 10.21 6.88 0.42
N LYS A 99 10.59 5.90 -0.40
CA LYS A 99 9.73 5.23 -1.38
C LYS A 99 9.84 3.73 -1.14
N LEU A 100 8.70 3.09 -0.91
CA LEU A 100 8.57 1.65 -0.66
C LEU A 100 7.56 1.08 -1.67
N GLY A 101 8.05 0.58 -2.78
CA GLY A 101 7.22 0.04 -3.87
C GLY A 101 7.50 0.67 -5.22
N ILE A 102 6.46 0.70 -6.09
CA ILE A 102 6.57 1.01 -7.52
C ILE A 102 5.99 2.38 -7.91
N MET A 103 5.43 3.15 -6.97
CA MET A 103 4.86 4.47 -7.29
C MET A 103 5.89 5.37 -8.00
N PRO A 104 5.51 6.15 -9.03
CA PRO A 104 6.40 7.11 -9.69
C PRO A 104 6.76 8.23 -8.71
N ALA A 105 8.06 8.37 -8.40
CA ALA A 105 8.50 9.33 -7.40
C ALA A 105 8.49 10.79 -7.88
N ASP A 106 8.62 10.99 -9.17
CA ASP A 106 8.74 12.28 -9.85
C ASP A 106 7.47 13.16 -9.77
N ILE A 107 6.29 12.54 -9.67
CA ILE A 107 5.02 13.27 -9.50
C ILE A 107 4.74 13.67 -8.05
N HIS A 108 5.46 13.07 -7.07
CA HIS A 108 5.26 13.34 -5.66
C HIS A 108 6.03 14.60 -5.22
N LYS A 109 5.38 15.47 -4.46
CA LYS A 109 6.00 16.65 -3.85
C LYS A 109 5.73 16.65 -2.35
N LYS A 110 6.72 17.02 -1.55
CA LYS A 110 6.52 17.17 -0.11
C LYS A 110 5.44 18.22 0.17
N GLY A 111 4.49 17.86 1.00
CA GLY A 111 3.37 18.72 1.33
C GLY A 111 2.57 18.19 2.51
N LYS A 112 1.25 18.43 2.52
CA LYS A 112 0.40 18.30 3.70
C LYS A 112 -0.80 17.37 3.52
N VAL A 113 -0.95 16.75 2.35
CA VAL A 113 -2.10 15.90 2.03
C VAL A 113 -1.72 14.44 2.23
N GLY A 114 -2.40 13.75 3.13
CA GLY A 114 -2.36 12.29 3.23
C GLY A 114 -3.24 11.68 2.12
N ILE A 115 -2.69 10.73 1.35
CA ILE A 115 -3.48 10.04 0.31
C ILE A 115 -3.55 8.56 0.66
N VAL A 116 -4.76 8.01 0.76
CA VAL A 116 -5.01 6.58 0.90
C VAL A 116 -5.88 6.08 -0.24
N SER A 117 -5.46 5.00 -0.91
CA SER A 117 -6.12 4.54 -2.13
C SER A 117 -6.14 3.02 -2.28
N ARG A 118 -7.26 2.49 -2.80
CA ARG A 118 -7.35 1.09 -3.30
C ARG A 118 -6.89 0.98 -4.74
N SER A 119 -6.97 2.05 -5.51
CA SER A 119 -6.67 2.08 -6.93
C SER A 119 -5.21 2.44 -7.17
N GLY A 120 -4.49 1.65 -7.95
CA GLY A 120 -3.12 2.00 -8.36
C GLY A 120 -3.09 3.25 -9.24
N THR A 121 -3.85 3.24 -10.32
CA THR A 121 -3.84 4.31 -11.33
C THR A 121 -4.39 5.63 -10.79
N LEU A 122 -5.53 5.61 -10.11
CA LEU A 122 -6.15 6.82 -9.57
C LEU A 122 -5.34 7.42 -8.41
N THR A 123 -4.52 6.63 -7.74
CA THR A 123 -3.54 7.13 -6.78
C THR A 123 -2.61 8.14 -7.45
N TYR A 124 -2.09 7.80 -8.62
CA TYR A 124 -1.14 8.67 -9.33
C TYR A 124 -1.81 9.95 -9.82
N GLU A 125 -3.06 9.86 -10.25
CA GLU A 125 -3.85 11.04 -10.62
C GLU A 125 -4.07 11.98 -9.43
N ALA A 126 -4.48 11.45 -8.28
CA ALA A 126 -4.67 12.24 -7.07
C ALA A 126 -3.36 12.90 -6.59
N VAL A 127 -2.25 12.17 -6.68
CA VAL A 127 -0.91 12.69 -6.36
C VAL A 127 -0.51 13.81 -7.30
N ASP A 128 -0.66 13.62 -8.61
CA ASP A 128 -0.27 14.63 -9.59
C ASP A 128 -1.10 15.91 -9.44
N GLN A 129 -2.42 15.80 -9.33
CA GLN A 129 -3.30 16.95 -9.13
C GLN A 129 -2.96 17.73 -7.85
N THR A 130 -2.78 17.04 -6.72
CA THR A 130 -2.40 17.71 -5.46
C THR A 130 -1.00 18.33 -5.52
N SER A 131 -0.09 17.75 -6.30
CA SER A 131 1.23 18.32 -6.55
C SER A 131 1.22 19.55 -7.45
N GLN A 132 0.37 19.54 -8.50
CA GLN A 132 0.25 20.65 -9.45
C GLN A 132 -0.32 21.90 -8.79
N ILE A 133 -1.29 21.77 -7.90
CA ILE A 133 -1.88 22.89 -7.17
C ILE A 133 -1.06 23.35 -5.94
N GLY A 134 0.11 22.73 -5.72
CA GLY A 134 1.05 23.14 -4.68
C GLY A 134 0.75 22.61 -3.26
N LEU A 135 -0.21 21.72 -3.09
CA LEU A 135 -0.52 21.10 -1.79
C LEU A 135 0.51 20.03 -1.41
N GLY A 136 0.93 19.22 -2.37
CA GLY A 136 1.86 18.10 -2.14
C GLY A 136 1.34 17.07 -1.13
N GLN A 137 2.16 16.05 -0.85
CA GLN A 137 1.75 14.96 0.02
C GLN A 137 2.60 14.88 1.30
N SER A 138 1.96 14.64 2.44
CA SER A 138 2.63 14.18 3.66
C SER A 138 3.07 12.73 3.47
N SER A 139 2.14 11.87 3.09
CA SER A 139 2.38 10.49 2.65
C SER A 139 1.29 10.04 1.69
N CYS A 140 1.66 9.12 0.80
CA CYS A 140 0.73 8.47 -0.11
C CYS A 140 0.81 6.96 0.10
N VAL A 141 -0.31 6.31 0.39
CA VAL A 141 -0.41 4.87 0.70
C VAL A 141 -1.42 4.20 -0.23
N GLY A 142 -0.94 3.24 -1.02
CA GLY A 142 -1.81 2.36 -1.79
C GLY A 142 -2.06 1.08 -1.00
N ILE A 143 -3.30 0.86 -0.56
CA ILE A 143 -3.66 -0.32 0.25
C ILE A 143 -3.98 -1.56 -0.58
N GLY A 144 -4.11 -1.40 -1.90
CA GLY A 144 -4.47 -2.49 -2.81
C GLY A 144 -5.97 -2.74 -2.93
N GLY A 145 -6.35 -3.47 -3.98
CA GLY A 145 -7.76 -3.76 -4.32
C GLY A 145 -8.21 -5.19 -4.01
N ASP A 146 -7.37 -6.02 -3.40
CA ASP A 146 -7.71 -7.42 -3.10
C ASP A 146 -8.78 -7.54 -2.00
N PRO A 147 -9.58 -8.65 -2.00
CA PRO A 147 -10.69 -8.83 -1.05
C PRO A 147 -10.28 -8.82 0.43
N ILE A 148 -9.07 -9.28 0.75
CA ILE A 148 -8.50 -9.25 2.10
C ILE A 148 -7.22 -8.43 2.06
N PRO A 149 -7.28 -7.12 2.26
CA PRO A 149 -6.10 -6.28 2.39
C PRO A 149 -5.42 -6.50 3.75
N GLY A 150 -4.12 -6.36 3.78
CA GLY A 150 -3.35 -6.37 5.03
C GLY A 150 -3.70 -5.19 5.94
N SER A 151 -3.93 -4.01 5.34
CA SER A 151 -4.42 -2.82 6.03
C SER A 151 -5.63 -2.24 5.32
N SER A 152 -6.60 -1.76 6.09
CA SER A 152 -7.83 -1.12 5.63
C SER A 152 -7.66 0.40 5.47
N PHE A 153 -8.68 1.07 4.89
CA PHE A 153 -8.78 2.54 4.94
C PHE A 153 -8.69 3.07 6.37
N ILE A 154 -9.41 2.42 7.29
CA ILE A 154 -9.48 2.86 8.69
C ILE A 154 -8.10 2.83 9.35
N ASP A 155 -7.29 1.81 9.06
CA ASP A 155 -5.94 1.71 9.62
C ASP A 155 -5.06 2.88 9.17
N ILE A 156 -5.14 3.26 7.90
CA ILE A 156 -4.35 4.38 7.37
C ILE A 156 -4.92 5.74 7.79
N LEU A 157 -6.25 5.88 7.85
CA LEU A 157 -6.91 7.09 8.34
C LEU A 157 -6.51 7.40 9.78
N LYS A 158 -6.42 6.40 10.66
CA LYS A 158 -5.91 6.56 12.03
C LYS A 158 -4.49 7.12 12.07
N LEU A 159 -3.62 6.62 11.18
CA LEU A 159 -2.25 7.12 11.10
C LEU A 159 -2.20 8.57 10.61
N PHE A 160 -3.00 8.92 9.60
CA PHE A 160 -3.08 10.29 9.11
C PHE A 160 -3.68 11.27 10.13
N GLU A 161 -4.63 10.83 10.95
CA GLU A 161 -5.16 11.67 12.03
C GLU A 161 -4.08 12.01 13.07
N LEU A 162 -3.22 11.05 13.39
CA LEU A 162 -2.13 11.21 14.36
C LEU A 162 -0.88 11.91 13.79
N ASP A 163 -0.77 12.02 12.47
CA ASP A 163 0.40 12.64 11.83
C ASP A 163 0.26 14.16 11.76
N ASP A 164 1.07 14.87 12.51
CA ASP A 164 1.09 16.35 12.56
C ASP A 164 1.46 16.99 11.19
N GLN A 165 2.08 16.25 10.29
CA GLN A 165 2.42 16.74 8.94
C GLN A 165 1.22 16.64 7.98
N THR A 166 0.20 15.86 8.32
CA THR A 166 -1.01 15.71 7.52
C THR A 166 -2.07 16.73 7.95
N GLU A 167 -2.42 17.67 7.07
CA GLU A 167 -3.45 18.70 7.33
C GLU A 167 -4.78 18.41 6.63
N GLY A 168 -4.80 17.50 5.67
CA GLY A 168 -6.00 17.05 4.96
C GLY A 168 -5.78 15.69 4.32
N ILE A 169 -6.85 14.99 4.00
CA ILE A 169 -6.80 13.61 3.51
C ILE A 169 -7.58 13.48 2.21
N VAL A 170 -7.00 12.77 1.25
CA VAL A 170 -7.69 12.30 0.05
C VAL A 170 -7.84 10.79 0.13
N MET A 171 -9.08 10.32 0.09
CA MET A 171 -9.41 8.90 0.05
C MET A 171 -9.90 8.52 -1.36
N VAL A 172 -9.24 7.56 -1.99
CA VAL A 172 -9.61 7.05 -3.31
C VAL A 172 -10.09 5.62 -3.18
N GLY A 173 -11.39 5.44 -3.36
CA GLY A 173 -12.08 4.14 -3.31
C GLY A 173 -12.60 3.70 -4.67
N GLU A 174 -13.17 2.51 -4.68
CA GLU A 174 -13.78 1.89 -5.85
C GLU A 174 -15.09 1.20 -5.43
N ILE A 175 -16.00 1.04 -6.38
CA ILE A 175 -17.24 0.28 -6.13
C ILE A 175 -16.93 -1.19 -5.80
N GLY A 176 -17.70 -1.73 -4.87
CA GLY A 176 -17.66 -3.15 -4.49
C GLY A 176 -17.11 -3.41 -3.09
N GLY A 177 -17.95 -4.01 -2.27
CA GLY A 177 -17.70 -4.20 -0.84
C GLY A 177 -18.27 -3.05 -0.01
N THR A 178 -17.92 -2.99 1.27
CA THR A 178 -18.41 -2.04 2.28
C THR A 178 -17.29 -1.19 2.89
N ALA A 179 -16.06 -1.34 2.41
CA ALA A 179 -14.89 -0.72 3.02
C ALA A 179 -14.92 0.82 2.96
N GLU A 180 -15.49 1.37 1.90
CA GLU A 180 -15.65 2.81 1.71
C GLU A 180 -16.74 3.38 2.62
N GLU A 181 -17.86 2.67 2.78
CA GLU A 181 -18.93 3.04 3.71
C GLU A 181 -18.45 2.96 5.17
N GLU A 182 -17.74 1.90 5.54
CA GLU A 182 -17.15 1.75 6.86
C GLU A 182 -16.14 2.86 7.15
N ALA A 183 -15.31 3.22 6.16
CA ALA A 183 -14.39 4.34 6.27
C ALA A 183 -15.13 5.67 6.44
N ALA A 184 -16.23 5.90 5.71
CA ALA A 184 -17.03 7.11 5.83
C ALA A 184 -17.65 7.26 7.21
N GLU A 185 -18.19 6.19 7.81
CA GLU A 185 -18.71 6.22 9.18
C GLU A 185 -17.58 6.46 10.21
N PHE A 186 -16.42 5.85 9.99
CA PHE A 186 -15.25 6.09 10.84
C PHE A 186 -14.79 7.55 10.80
N ILE A 187 -14.73 8.14 9.61
CA ILE A 187 -14.32 9.54 9.39
C ILE A 187 -15.21 10.48 10.18
N LYS A 188 -16.54 10.32 10.12
CA LYS A 188 -17.50 11.19 10.82
C LYS A 188 -17.23 11.31 12.32
N SER A 189 -16.77 10.24 12.95
CA SER A 189 -16.66 10.15 14.40
C SER A 189 -15.23 10.27 14.93
N ASN A 190 -14.21 10.05 14.07
CA ASN A 190 -12.83 9.87 14.53
C ASN A 190 -11.79 10.72 13.81
N ILE A 191 -12.16 11.41 12.72
CA ILE A 191 -11.21 12.23 11.96
C ILE A 191 -11.61 13.70 12.09
N SER A 192 -10.70 14.50 12.61
CA SER A 192 -10.88 15.95 12.76
C SER A 192 -10.40 16.73 11.52
N LYS A 193 -9.54 16.12 10.71
CA LYS A 193 -8.95 16.72 9.50
C LYS A 193 -9.93 16.69 8.33
N PRO A 194 -9.90 17.67 7.41
CA PRO A 194 -10.69 17.63 6.19
C PRO A 194 -10.41 16.37 5.37
N VAL A 195 -11.46 15.67 4.94
CA VAL A 195 -11.36 14.49 4.08
C VAL A 195 -12.15 14.71 2.80
N VAL A 196 -11.51 14.48 1.66
CA VAL A 196 -12.16 14.43 0.34
C VAL A 196 -12.09 12.99 -0.15
N ALA A 197 -13.23 12.43 -0.54
CA ALA A 197 -13.31 11.06 -1.08
C ALA A 197 -13.69 11.08 -2.56
N TYR A 198 -13.01 10.27 -3.34
CA TYR A 198 -13.37 9.95 -4.71
C TYR A 198 -13.62 8.46 -4.83
N ILE A 199 -14.82 8.08 -5.28
CA ILE A 199 -15.20 6.68 -5.45
C ILE A 199 -15.37 6.39 -6.93
N ALA A 200 -14.47 5.58 -7.49
CA ALA A 200 -14.52 5.19 -8.90
C ALA A 200 -15.64 4.19 -9.17
N GLY A 201 -16.23 4.28 -10.36
CA GLY A 201 -17.21 3.31 -10.85
C GLY A 201 -18.66 3.59 -10.47
N VAL A 202 -19.02 4.79 -9.99
CA VAL A 202 -20.40 5.17 -9.62
C VAL A 202 -21.40 4.98 -10.76
N SER A 203 -20.95 5.06 -12.02
CA SER A 203 -21.77 4.82 -13.21
C SER A 203 -21.88 3.33 -13.62
N ALA A 204 -21.22 2.43 -12.91
CA ALA A 204 -21.26 1.00 -13.23
C ALA A 204 -22.61 0.38 -12.79
N PRO A 205 -23.07 -0.69 -13.48
CA PRO A 205 -24.27 -1.41 -13.07
C PRO A 205 -24.18 -1.91 -11.63
N ALA A 206 -25.33 -1.93 -10.92
CA ALA A 206 -25.40 -2.42 -9.55
C ALA A 206 -24.83 -3.84 -9.41
N GLY A 207 -24.10 -4.10 -8.34
CA GLY A 207 -23.46 -5.39 -8.05
C GLY A 207 -22.14 -5.65 -8.77
N LYS A 208 -21.67 -4.73 -9.61
CA LYS A 208 -20.36 -4.84 -10.25
C LYS A 208 -19.26 -4.44 -9.29
N ARG A 209 -18.19 -5.26 -9.23
CA ARG A 209 -16.94 -4.90 -8.55
C ARG A 209 -15.92 -4.43 -9.58
N MET A 210 -15.12 -3.44 -9.23
CA MET A 210 -13.88 -3.19 -9.95
C MET A 210 -12.87 -4.24 -9.49
N GLY A 211 -12.33 -4.99 -10.44
CA GLY A 211 -11.37 -6.04 -10.13
C GLY A 211 -9.92 -5.58 -10.34
N PRO A 212 -8.94 -6.34 -9.82
CA PRO A 212 -7.52 -6.04 -9.99
C PRO A 212 -7.04 -6.06 -11.45
N VAL A 213 -7.87 -6.52 -12.37
CA VAL A 213 -7.60 -6.61 -13.83
C VAL A 213 -7.52 -5.24 -14.51
N SER A 214 -7.79 -4.18 -13.79
CA SER A 214 -7.77 -2.81 -14.32
C SER A 214 -6.42 -2.38 -14.90
N TYR A 215 -5.33 -3.00 -14.49
CA TYR A 215 -4.00 -2.62 -14.97
C TYR A 215 -3.69 -3.01 -16.41
N THR A 216 -4.31 -4.06 -16.89
CA THR A 216 -4.00 -4.60 -18.24
C THR A 216 -5.09 -4.32 -19.28
N HIS A 217 -6.31 -3.99 -18.88
CA HIS A 217 -7.45 -3.88 -19.79
C HIS A 217 -8.28 -2.61 -19.69
N LEU A 218 -8.02 -1.74 -18.72
CA LEU A 218 -8.54 -0.37 -18.78
C LEU A 218 -7.64 0.42 -19.73
N THR A 219 -7.81 0.07 -20.98
CA THR A 219 -7.34 0.87 -22.08
C THR A 219 -7.90 2.29 -21.96
N LEU A 220 -7.07 3.22 -22.37
CA LEU A 220 -7.27 4.65 -22.62
C LEU A 220 -8.69 5.30 -22.52
N PRO A 221 -9.83 4.65 -22.81
CA PRO A 221 -11.14 5.31 -22.70
C PRO A 221 -11.55 5.71 -21.28
N THR A 222 -10.95 5.09 -20.24
CA THR A 222 -11.28 5.42 -18.84
C THR A 222 -10.42 6.58 -18.31
N MET A 223 -9.35 6.91 -19.02
CA MET A 223 -8.47 8.05 -18.68
C MET A 223 -8.87 9.37 -19.34
N ILE A 224 -9.92 9.38 -20.17
CA ILE A 224 -10.30 10.55 -21.01
C ILE A 224 -11.71 11.07 -20.66
N ARG A 225 -12.30 10.70 -19.52
CA ARG A 225 -13.62 11.25 -19.16
C ARG A 225 -13.72 11.59 -17.68
#